data_86da7ad4569f9844ae0494ce99e95b3d
#
_entry.id   86da7ad4569f9844ae0494ce99e95b3d
#
_cell.length_a   1.000
_cell.length_b   1.000
_cell.length_c   1.000
_cell.angle_alpha   90.00
_cell.angle_beta   90.00
_cell.angle_gamma   90.00
#
_symmetry.space_group_name_H-M   'P 1'
#
loop_
_entity.id
_entity.type
_entity.pdbx_description
1 polymer ?
#
loop_
_entity_poly.entity_id
_entity_poly.type
_entity_poly.pdbx_seq_one_letter_code
_entity_poly.pdbx_strand_id
1 'polypeptide(L)'
;VSSTRIRASVDQNLDISMLVAPVVQTYIYECGLYVRSPELKNVLRREELYFRNETEPSAAMQPEARICMQKRPGGRAVTLLARPERVLGWTVGHTILLDDLYDALGSLEASSYVRQHASGRILLIGGVETEEGETQSEYLRMLLNELLARSLEWGHTYALCRCRTGQTALSEALRQLGFVPVAGQADIFYVDMRNPVMLLQDAMLCIKPPHQSA
;
A
#
# COMPACT_ATOMS: atom_id res chain seq x y z
N VAL A 1 -5.35 13.58 -12.02
CA VAL A 1 -3.96 13.41 -12.45
C VAL A 1 -3.94 13.19 -13.96
N SER A 2 -3.06 13.89 -14.71
CA SER A 2 -2.98 13.69 -16.16
C SER A 2 -2.05 12.52 -16.49
N SER A 3 -2.36 11.79 -17.57
CA SER A 3 -1.49 10.71 -18.07
C SER A 3 -0.09 11.21 -18.45
N THR A 4 0.02 12.46 -18.89
CA THR A 4 1.31 13.11 -19.18
C THR A 4 2.18 13.21 -17.92
N ARG A 5 1.57 13.56 -16.76
CA ARG A 5 2.29 13.64 -15.49
C ARG A 5 2.78 12.26 -15.04
N ILE A 6 1.94 11.23 -15.16
CA ILE A 6 2.33 9.84 -14.81
C ILE A 6 3.53 9.41 -15.67
N ARG A 7 3.44 9.59 -16.99
CA ARG A 7 4.52 9.24 -17.92
C ARG A 7 5.83 9.96 -17.60
N ALA A 8 5.77 11.26 -17.36
CA ALA A 8 6.93 12.06 -16.99
C ALA A 8 7.52 11.61 -15.66
N SER A 9 6.67 11.27 -14.67
CA SER A 9 7.14 10.78 -13.38
C SER A 9 7.85 9.43 -13.50
N VAL A 10 7.28 8.49 -14.26
CA VAL A 10 7.94 7.19 -14.52
C VAL A 10 9.27 7.36 -15.25
N ASP A 11 9.30 8.18 -16.29
CA ASP A 11 10.51 8.46 -17.09
C ASP A 11 11.63 9.08 -16.24
N GLN A 12 11.24 9.93 -15.28
CA GLN A 12 12.16 10.57 -14.34
C GLN A 12 12.45 9.71 -13.10
N ASN A 13 11.95 8.48 -13.05
CA ASN A 13 12.04 7.59 -11.90
C ASN A 13 11.47 8.22 -10.61
N LEU A 14 10.44 9.05 -10.75
CA LEU A 14 9.73 9.63 -9.62
C LEU A 14 8.69 8.65 -9.11
N ASP A 15 8.41 8.71 -7.80
CA ASP A 15 7.34 7.92 -7.20
C ASP A 15 5.97 8.26 -7.84
N ILE A 16 5.22 7.22 -8.18
CA ILE A 16 3.88 7.33 -8.76
C ILE A 16 2.79 6.77 -7.86
N SER A 17 3.12 6.30 -6.66
CA SER A 17 2.17 5.70 -5.72
C SER A 17 1.00 6.63 -5.36
N MET A 18 1.25 7.95 -5.42
CA MET A 18 0.26 8.99 -5.18
C MET A 18 -0.52 9.39 -6.43
N LEU A 19 -0.17 8.85 -7.59
CA LEU A 19 -0.74 9.23 -8.88
C LEU A 19 -1.62 8.14 -9.49
N VAL A 20 -1.40 6.88 -9.10
CA VAL A 20 -2.09 5.71 -9.66
C VAL A 20 -2.46 4.71 -8.58
N ALA A 21 -3.46 3.89 -8.86
CA ALA A 21 -3.80 2.75 -8.00
C ALA A 21 -2.70 1.68 -8.01
N PRO A 22 -2.55 0.87 -6.93
CA PRO A 22 -1.50 -0.14 -6.82
C PRO A 22 -1.44 -1.11 -8.01
N VAL A 23 -2.59 -1.57 -8.51
CA VAL A 23 -2.66 -2.47 -9.66
C VAL A 23 -2.12 -1.84 -10.94
N VAL A 24 -2.34 -0.54 -11.14
CA VAL A 24 -1.83 0.20 -12.29
C VAL A 24 -0.33 0.44 -12.16
N GLN A 25 0.15 0.75 -10.96
CA GLN A 25 1.57 0.90 -10.67
C GLN A 25 2.33 -0.40 -10.95
N THR A 26 1.82 -1.53 -10.43
CA THR A 26 2.39 -2.86 -10.68
C THR A 26 2.49 -3.14 -12.18
N TYR A 27 1.39 -2.92 -12.92
CA TYR A 27 1.37 -3.13 -14.37
C TYR A 27 2.39 -2.25 -15.12
N ILE A 28 2.52 -0.97 -14.73
CA ILE A 28 3.52 -0.06 -15.31
C ILE A 28 4.93 -0.58 -15.09
N TYR A 29 5.24 -1.08 -13.89
CA TYR A 29 6.57 -1.57 -13.54
C TYR A 29 6.89 -2.92 -14.19
N GLU A 30 5.97 -3.87 -14.17
CA GLU A 30 6.13 -5.19 -14.80
C GLU A 30 6.32 -5.08 -16.31
N CYS A 31 5.57 -4.19 -16.96
CA CYS A 31 5.64 -3.98 -18.41
C CYS A 31 6.75 -3.00 -18.81
N GLY A 32 7.47 -2.38 -17.88
CA GLY A 32 8.49 -1.36 -18.17
C GLY A 32 7.94 -0.17 -18.97
N LEU A 33 6.68 0.22 -18.72
CA LEU A 33 6.03 1.27 -19.51
C LEU A 33 6.61 2.65 -19.19
N TYR A 34 6.67 3.50 -20.22
CA TYR A 34 7.02 4.93 -20.15
C TYR A 34 8.46 5.24 -19.75
N VAL A 35 9.34 4.25 -19.75
CA VAL A 35 10.78 4.47 -19.51
C VAL A 35 11.47 4.78 -20.84
N ARG A 36 11.91 6.03 -21.04
CA ARG A 36 12.56 6.46 -22.28
C ARG A 36 14.09 6.45 -22.20
N SER A 37 14.63 6.93 -21.09
CA SER A 37 16.07 7.11 -20.94
C SER A 37 16.50 6.81 -19.51
N PRO A 38 16.90 5.55 -19.21
CA PRO A 38 17.34 5.16 -17.86
C PRO A 38 18.49 6.02 -17.32
N GLU A 39 19.30 6.57 -18.19
CA GLU A 39 20.52 7.32 -17.85
C GLU A 39 20.25 8.76 -17.37
N LEU A 40 19.09 9.33 -17.70
CA LEU A 40 18.72 10.70 -17.33
C LEU A 40 17.93 10.80 -16.00
N LYS A 41 17.85 9.72 -15.26
CA LYS A 41 16.94 9.57 -14.12
C LYS A 41 17.30 10.31 -12.83
N ASN A 42 18.30 11.17 -12.81
CA ASN A 42 18.89 11.63 -11.55
C ASN A 42 18.84 13.13 -11.30
N VAL A 43 17.97 13.88 -11.95
CA VAL A 43 18.01 15.32 -11.77
C VAL A 43 16.79 15.78 -10.97
N LEU A 44 17.02 16.24 -9.75
CA LEU A 44 16.16 17.11 -8.94
C LEU A 44 15.21 16.44 -7.93
N ARG A 45 15.67 15.44 -7.18
CA ARG A 45 15.06 15.17 -5.88
C ARG A 45 15.90 15.72 -4.75
N ARG A 46 15.27 16.46 -3.84
CA ARG A 46 15.92 16.84 -2.57
C ARG A 46 16.24 15.61 -1.72
N GLU A 47 15.43 14.53 -1.87
CA GLU A 47 15.66 13.23 -1.26
C GLU A 47 15.35 12.13 -2.27
N GLU A 48 16.27 11.21 -2.51
CA GLU A 48 15.99 9.99 -3.26
C GLU A 48 15.30 9.00 -2.33
N LEU A 49 14.01 8.74 -2.57
CA LEU A 49 13.23 7.75 -1.86
C LEU A 49 13.27 6.43 -2.61
N TYR A 50 13.43 5.33 -1.88
CA TYR A 50 13.39 3.99 -2.45
C TYR A 50 12.80 3.00 -1.46
N PHE A 51 12.29 1.88 -1.98
CA PHE A 51 11.75 0.79 -1.18
C PHE A 51 12.76 -0.35 -1.08
N ARG A 52 12.82 -0.95 0.10
CA ARG A 52 13.47 -2.23 0.34
C ARG A 52 12.41 -3.25 0.72
N ASN A 53 12.35 -4.35 -0.04
CA ASN A 53 11.41 -5.42 0.16
C ASN A 53 12.13 -6.62 0.80
N GLU A 54 11.59 -7.16 1.89
CA GLU A 54 12.18 -8.24 2.66
C GLU A 54 11.17 -9.38 2.83
N THR A 55 11.60 -10.59 2.49
CA THR A 55 10.80 -11.81 2.61
C THR A 55 11.16 -12.63 3.84
N GLU A 56 12.27 -12.28 4.48
CA GLU A 56 12.77 -12.92 5.70
C GLU A 56 13.25 -11.85 6.69
N PRO A 57 13.13 -12.10 8.01
CA PRO A 57 13.64 -11.18 9.02
C PRO A 57 15.14 -10.99 8.88
N SER A 58 15.59 -9.75 8.75
CA SER A 58 17.00 -9.38 8.60
C SER A 58 17.46 -8.43 9.70
N ALA A 59 18.77 -8.33 9.90
CA ALA A 59 19.36 -7.38 10.84
C ALA A 59 19.24 -5.93 10.34
N ALA A 60 19.03 -5.73 9.05
CA ALA A 60 18.85 -4.42 8.45
C ALA A 60 17.45 -3.82 8.69
N MET A 61 16.48 -4.63 9.14
CA MET A 61 15.14 -4.17 9.47
C MET A 61 15.11 -3.42 10.80
N GLN A 62 14.13 -2.51 10.92
CA GLN A 62 13.76 -1.95 12.22
C GLN A 62 13.33 -3.08 13.17
N PRO A 63 13.69 -3.01 14.46
CA PRO A 63 13.37 -4.09 15.43
C PRO A 63 11.87 -4.39 15.48
N GLU A 64 11.02 -3.38 15.45
CA GLU A 64 9.56 -3.49 15.50
C GLU A 64 9.01 -4.19 14.24
N ALA A 65 9.52 -3.84 13.07
CA ALA A 65 9.18 -4.47 11.80
C ALA A 65 9.55 -5.96 11.81
N ARG A 66 10.76 -6.28 12.30
CA ARG A 66 11.25 -7.66 12.43
C ARG A 66 10.38 -8.48 13.40
N ILE A 67 10.05 -7.92 14.57
CA ILE A 67 9.15 -8.57 15.53
C ILE A 67 7.77 -8.78 14.91
N CYS A 68 7.25 -7.75 14.22
CA CYS A 68 5.96 -7.86 13.53
C CYS A 68 5.98 -8.98 12.49
N MET A 69 7.03 -9.04 11.67
CA MET A 69 7.17 -10.04 10.62
C MET A 69 7.24 -11.48 11.17
N GLN A 70 7.82 -11.66 12.35
CA GLN A 70 7.93 -12.97 13.02
C GLN A 70 6.65 -13.47 13.69
N LYS A 71 5.64 -12.61 13.87
CA LYS A 71 4.38 -12.99 14.53
C LYS A 71 3.60 -14.06 13.79
N ARG A 72 3.75 -14.12 12.46
CA ARG A 72 3.06 -15.11 11.60
C ARG A 72 3.98 -15.60 10.50
N PRO A 73 3.84 -16.85 10.05
CA PRO A 73 4.59 -17.38 8.92
C PRO A 73 4.33 -16.59 7.65
N GLY A 74 5.34 -16.53 6.75
CA GLY A 74 5.20 -15.88 5.45
C GLY A 74 5.02 -14.36 5.50
N GLY A 75 5.48 -13.74 6.60
CA GLY A 75 5.53 -12.28 6.71
C GLY A 75 6.44 -11.68 5.64
N ARG A 76 6.04 -10.52 5.14
CA ARG A 76 6.80 -9.74 4.17
C ARG A 76 6.81 -8.28 4.60
N ALA A 77 7.95 -7.63 4.47
CA ALA A 77 8.11 -6.25 4.86
C ALA A 77 8.47 -5.35 3.68
N VAL A 78 7.97 -4.13 3.72
CA VAL A 78 8.37 -3.03 2.86
C VAL A 78 8.90 -1.92 3.75
N THR A 79 10.12 -1.47 3.49
CA THR A 79 10.75 -0.35 4.17
C THR A 79 10.93 0.79 3.18
N LEU A 80 10.49 1.99 3.54
CA LEU A 80 10.73 3.22 2.80
C LEU A 80 11.99 3.90 3.35
N LEU A 81 12.92 4.19 2.46
CA LEU A 81 14.20 4.78 2.82
C LEU A 81 14.45 6.05 2.00
N ALA A 82 15.13 7.01 2.64
CA ALA A 82 15.80 8.11 1.96
C ALA A 82 17.31 7.86 1.94
N ARG A 83 18.00 8.25 0.85
CA ARG A 83 19.46 8.15 0.81
C ARG A 83 20.11 9.13 1.81
N PRO A 84 21.23 8.74 2.51
CA PRO A 84 22.05 7.53 2.30
C PRO A 84 21.54 6.22 2.95
N GLU A 85 20.45 6.09 3.61
CA GLU A 85 19.84 4.91 4.23
C GLU A 85 19.02 5.27 5.49
N ARG A 86 18.49 6.48 5.53
CA ARG A 86 17.58 6.86 6.59
C ARG A 86 16.23 6.16 6.40
N VAL A 87 15.80 5.42 7.39
CA VAL A 87 14.46 4.79 7.39
C VAL A 87 13.41 5.84 7.68
N LEU A 88 12.44 5.98 6.78
CA LEU A 88 11.30 6.90 6.90
C LEU A 88 10.04 6.20 7.40
N GLY A 89 9.98 4.87 7.22
CA GLY A 89 8.89 4.05 7.68
C GLY A 89 8.97 2.63 7.18
N TRP A 90 8.08 1.80 7.69
CA TRP A 90 7.97 0.40 7.30
C TRP A 90 6.52 -0.09 7.39
N THR A 91 6.22 -1.14 6.64
CA THR A 91 4.98 -1.90 6.75
C THR A 91 5.25 -3.39 6.63
N VAL A 92 4.44 -4.20 7.32
CA VAL A 92 4.52 -5.66 7.30
C VAL A 92 3.16 -6.23 6.95
N GLY A 93 3.14 -7.13 5.97
CA GLY A 93 1.98 -7.90 5.58
C GLY A 93 2.18 -9.40 5.79
N HIS A 94 1.11 -10.11 6.10
CA HIS A 94 1.08 -11.56 6.26
C HIS A 94 0.00 -12.17 5.38
N THR A 95 0.28 -13.34 4.81
CA THR A 95 -0.78 -14.16 4.21
C THR A 95 -1.56 -14.83 5.32
N ILE A 96 -2.88 -14.66 5.35
CA ILE A 96 -3.77 -15.38 6.25
C ILE A 96 -4.74 -16.28 5.50
N LEU A 97 -5.13 -17.37 6.14
CA LEU A 97 -6.15 -18.27 5.66
C LEU A 97 -7.52 -17.87 6.23
N LEU A 98 -8.58 -18.31 5.59
CA LEU A 98 -9.93 -18.06 6.07
C LEU A 98 -10.19 -18.61 7.49
N ASP A 99 -9.51 -19.70 7.84
CA ASP A 99 -9.64 -20.32 9.17
C ASP A 99 -8.95 -19.52 10.28
N ASP A 100 -7.93 -18.72 9.93
CA ASP A 100 -7.17 -17.89 10.87
C ASP A 100 -7.78 -16.49 11.07
N LEU A 101 -8.90 -16.19 10.41
CA LEU A 101 -9.50 -14.85 10.44
C LEU A 101 -9.87 -14.37 11.86
N TYR A 102 -10.41 -15.26 12.69
CA TYR A 102 -10.77 -14.89 14.05
C TYR A 102 -9.55 -14.50 14.89
N ASP A 103 -8.49 -15.28 14.82
CA ASP A 103 -7.22 -14.99 15.51
C ASP A 103 -6.54 -13.74 14.97
N ALA A 104 -6.74 -13.46 13.69
CA ALA A 104 -6.18 -12.27 13.04
C ALA A 104 -6.94 -10.99 13.40
N LEU A 105 -8.27 -11.04 13.44
CA LEU A 105 -9.14 -9.87 13.60
C LEU A 105 -9.65 -9.69 15.04
N GLY A 106 -9.67 -10.75 15.85
CA GLY A 106 -10.19 -10.72 17.22
C GLY A 106 -11.69 -10.38 17.31
N SER A 107 -12.43 -10.53 16.20
CA SER A 107 -13.87 -10.26 16.11
C SER A 107 -14.54 -11.35 15.29
N LEU A 108 -15.57 -11.98 15.90
CA LEU A 108 -16.37 -13.01 15.24
C LEU A 108 -17.20 -12.42 14.09
N GLU A 109 -17.74 -11.23 14.28
CA GLU A 109 -18.56 -10.53 13.29
C GLU A 109 -17.72 -10.16 12.06
N ALA A 110 -16.54 -9.53 12.27
CA ALA A 110 -15.63 -9.20 11.19
C ALA A 110 -15.15 -10.44 10.45
N SER A 111 -14.82 -11.51 11.18
CA SER A 111 -14.37 -12.78 10.57
C SER A 111 -15.46 -13.42 9.73
N SER A 112 -16.71 -13.40 10.21
CA SER A 112 -17.87 -13.90 9.46
C SER A 112 -18.13 -13.06 8.21
N TYR A 113 -18.08 -11.74 8.33
CA TYR A 113 -18.24 -10.83 7.20
C TYR A 113 -17.16 -11.09 6.13
N VAL A 114 -15.89 -11.11 6.51
CA VAL A 114 -14.77 -11.35 5.57
C VAL A 114 -14.91 -12.72 4.92
N ARG A 115 -15.26 -13.76 5.66
CA ARG A 115 -15.47 -15.12 5.14
C ARG A 115 -16.54 -15.20 4.05
N GLN A 116 -17.56 -14.35 4.13
CA GLN A 116 -18.64 -14.29 3.12
C GLN A 116 -18.24 -13.51 1.86
N HIS A 117 -17.33 -12.55 1.97
CA HIS A 117 -17.00 -11.62 0.88
C HIS A 117 -15.64 -11.85 0.26
N ALA A 118 -14.66 -12.35 1.04
CA ALA A 118 -13.32 -12.60 0.55
C ALA A 118 -13.23 -13.95 -0.17
N SER A 119 -12.45 -13.97 -1.24
CA SER A 119 -12.06 -15.20 -1.92
C SER A 119 -10.60 -15.12 -2.32
N GLY A 120 -9.90 -16.27 -2.33
CA GLY A 120 -8.48 -16.33 -2.64
C GLY A 120 -7.59 -16.03 -1.43
N ARG A 121 -6.39 -15.52 -1.69
CA ARG A 121 -5.39 -15.24 -0.65
C ARG A 121 -5.64 -13.87 -0.04
N ILE A 122 -5.59 -13.80 1.27
CA ILE A 122 -5.84 -12.59 2.04
C ILE A 122 -4.52 -12.05 2.59
N LEU A 123 -4.24 -10.78 2.34
CA LEU A 123 -3.17 -10.02 2.97
C LEU A 123 -3.70 -9.41 4.27
N LEU A 124 -3.08 -9.71 5.40
CA LEU A 124 -3.26 -8.97 6.65
C LEU A 124 -2.11 -7.98 6.82
N ILE A 125 -2.41 -6.69 6.84
CA ILE A 125 -1.45 -5.65 7.18
C ILE A 125 -1.27 -5.67 8.70
N GLY A 126 -0.14 -6.21 9.16
CA GLY A 126 0.12 -6.49 10.57
C GLY A 126 0.75 -5.33 11.33
N GLY A 127 1.41 -4.42 10.63
CA GLY A 127 2.05 -3.24 11.21
C GLY A 127 2.44 -2.22 10.16
N VAL A 128 2.30 -0.96 10.51
CA VAL A 128 2.74 0.19 9.72
C VAL A 128 3.24 1.25 10.67
N GLU A 129 4.43 1.77 10.44
CA GLU A 129 5.00 2.91 11.16
C GLU A 129 5.76 3.82 10.19
N THR A 130 5.70 5.12 10.45
CA THR A 130 6.42 6.14 9.70
C THR A 130 6.93 7.21 10.65
N GLU A 131 7.94 7.97 10.22
CA GLU A 131 8.32 9.19 10.91
C GLU A 131 7.10 10.10 11.07
N GLU A 132 6.98 10.74 12.25
CA GLU A 132 5.95 11.72 12.51
C GLU A 132 6.32 13.06 11.86
N GLY A 133 5.31 13.79 11.37
CA GLY A 133 5.50 15.09 10.75
C GLY A 133 4.53 15.37 9.62
N GLU A 134 4.77 16.45 8.88
CA GLU A 134 3.91 16.89 7.78
C GLU A 134 3.82 15.88 6.63
N THR A 135 4.85 15.09 6.43
CA THR A 135 4.93 14.06 5.36
C THR A 135 4.41 12.69 5.78
N GLN A 136 3.96 12.53 7.03
CA GLN A 136 3.53 11.23 7.56
C GLN A 136 2.45 10.56 6.70
N SER A 137 1.42 11.29 6.31
CA SER A 137 0.34 10.76 5.47
C SER A 137 0.83 10.32 4.09
N GLU A 138 1.81 11.02 3.53
CA GLU A 138 2.42 10.68 2.26
C GLU A 138 3.20 9.37 2.38
N TYR A 139 4.07 9.24 3.37
CA TYR A 139 4.85 8.03 3.62
C TYR A 139 3.97 6.80 3.91
N LEU A 140 2.90 6.97 4.69
CA LEU A 140 1.92 5.90 4.93
C LEU A 140 1.30 5.41 3.62
N ARG A 141 0.87 6.32 2.75
CA ARG A 141 0.29 5.96 1.46
C ARG A 141 1.30 5.29 0.54
N MET A 142 2.54 5.77 0.48
CA MET A 142 3.61 5.16 -0.31
C MET A 142 3.88 3.72 0.14
N LEU A 143 4.04 3.49 1.44
CA LEU A 143 4.28 2.16 2.01
C LEU A 143 3.13 1.19 1.75
N LEU A 144 1.90 1.63 2.02
CA LEU A 144 0.71 0.80 1.81
C LEU A 144 0.52 0.48 0.32
N ASN A 145 0.71 1.48 -0.56
CA ASN A 145 0.59 1.27 -1.99
C ASN A 145 1.62 0.27 -2.52
N GLU A 146 2.88 0.38 -2.11
CA GLU A 146 3.93 -0.57 -2.49
C GLU A 146 3.63 -1.98 -1.96
N LEU A 147 3.21 -2.12 -0.69
CA LEU A 147 2.83 -3.42 -0.13
C LEU A 147 1.66 -4.04 -0.91
N LEU A 148 0.63 -3.26 -1.25
CA LEU A 148 -0.52 -3.75 -2.02
C LEU A 148 -0.10 -4.15 -3.43
N ALA A 149 0.73 -3.37 -4.11
CA ALA A 149 1.26 -3.69 -5.44
C ALA A 149 2.03 -5.02 -5.41
N ARG A 150 2.93 -5.19 -4.44
CA ARG A 150 3.65 -6.45 -4.25
C ARG A 150 2.74 -7.61 -3.87
N SER A 151 1.72 -7.35 -3.06
CA SER A 151 0.80 -8.41 -2.65
C SER A 151 -0.01 -8.97 -3.82
N LEU A 152 -0.32 -8.17 -4.83
CA LEU A 152 -0.94 -8.63 -6.08
C LEU A 152 0.00 -9.57 -6.84
N GLU A 153 1.30 -9.27 -6.94
CA GLU A 153 2.31 -10.18 -7.53
C GLU A 153 2.37 -11.52 -6.79
N TRP A 154 2.13 -11.51 -5.47
CA TRP A 154 2.10 -12.72 -4.64
C TRP A 154 0.75 -13.46 -4.68
N GLY A 155 -0.16 -12.99 -5.51
CA GLY A 155 -1.47 -13.60 -5.72
C GLY A 155 -2.49 -13.33 -4.61
N HIS A 156 -2.32 -12.27 -3.81
CA HIS A 156 -3.36 -11.83 -2.90
C HIS A 156 -4.46 -11.11 -3.68
N THR A 157 -5.68 -11.34 -3.27
CA THR A 157 -6.87 -10.75 -3.91
C THR A 157 -7.66 -9.85 -2.96
N TYR A 158 -7.31 -9.90 -1.68
CA TYR A 158 -8.01 -9.19 -0.63
C TYR A 158 -7.02 -8.70 0.42
N ALA A 159 -7.21 -7.51 0.94
CA ALA A 159 -6.36 -6.98 2.00
C ALA A 159 -7.19 -6.51 3.19
N LEU A 160 -6.66 -6.73 4.38
CA LEU A 160 -7.24 -6.36 5.67
C LEU A 160 -6.24 -5.57 6.48
N CYS A 161 -6.71 -4.56 7.20
CA CYS A 161 -5.94 -3.82 8.18
C CYS A 161 -6.78 -3.52 9.41
N ARG A 162 -6.21 -3.72 10.59
CA ARG A 162 -6.83 -3.27 11.84
C ARG A 162 -6.12 -2.03 12.35
N CYS A 163 -6.86 -0.92 12.46
CA CYS A 163 -6.38 0.31 13.05
C CYS A 163 -6.60 0.31 14.56
N ARG A 164 -5.59 0.71 15.32
CA ARG A 164 -5.77 0.95 16.75
C ARG A 164 -6.44 2.31 16.98
N THR A 165 -7.06 2.47 18.13
CA THR A 165 -7.59 3.77 18.56
C THR A 165 -6.50 4.83 18.50
N GLY A 166 -6.79 5.96 17.86
CA GLY A 166 -5.83 7.07 17.70
C GLY A 166 -5.00 7.05 16.41
N GLN A 167 -5.00 5.97 15.63
CA GLN A 167 -4.30 5.91 14.34
C GLN A 167 -5.10 6.58 13.20
N THR A 168 -5.42 7.86 13.37
CA THR A 168 -6.23 8.63 12.39
C THR A 168 -5.55 8.77 11.04
N ALA A 169 -4.25 9.04 11.01
CA ALA A 169 -3.47 9.15 9.77
C ALA A 169 -3.49 7.83 8.98
N LEU A 170 -3.36 6.69 9.66
CA LEU A 170 -3.43 5.38 9.00
C LEU A 170 -4.82 5.11 8.44
N SER A 171 -5.89 5.37 9.22
CA SER A 171 -7.26 5.14 8.75
C SER A 171 -7.61 6.01 7.54
N GLU A 172 -7.11 7.24 7.50
CA GLU A 172 -7.29 8.14 6.35
C GLU A 172 -6.51 7.64 5.13
N ALA A 173 -5.25 7.24 5.30
CA ALA A 173 -4.44 6.67 4.22
C ALA A 173 -5.11 5.41 3.63
N LEU A 174 -5.67 4.53 4.47
CA LEU A 174 -6.40 3.36 4.01
C LEU A 174 -7.64 3.73 3.18
N ARG A 175 -8.45 4.70 3.64
CA ARG A 175 -9.62 5.18 2.87
C ARG A 175 -9.21 5.74 1.51
N GLN A 176 -8.14 6.51 1.45
CA GLN A 176 -7.61 7.05 0.21
C GLN A 176 -7.12 5.98 -0.77
N LEU A 177 -6.77 4.79 -0.27
CA LEU A 177 -6.43 3.61 -1.06
C LEU A 177 -7.63 2.69 -1.34
N GLY A 178 -8.86 3.15 -1.09
CA GLY A 178 -10.08 2.41 -1.37
C GLY A 178 -10.48 1.38 -0.32
N PHE A 179 -9.83 1.36 0.84
CA PHE A 179 -10.29 0.52 1.95
C PHE A 179 -11.58 1.07 2.54
N VAL A 180 -12.48 0.15 2.85
CA VAL A 180 -13.74 0.45 3.53
C VAL A 180 -13.78 -0.27 4.89
N PRO A 181 -14.44 0.31 5.90
CA PRO A 181 -14.59 -0.37 7.18
C PRO A 181 -15.50 -1.59 7.03
N VAL A 182 -15.19 -2.65 7.77
CA VAL A 182 -16.09 -3.81 7.92
C VAL A 182 -17.36 -3.37 8.62
N ALA A 183 -18.51 -3.84 8.15
CA ALA A 183 -19.80 -3.50 8.74
C ALA A 183 -19.81 -3.82 10.24
N GLY A 184 -20.19 -2.84 11.07
CA GLY A 184 -20.21 -2.95 12.52
C GLY A 184 -18.85 -2.85 13.23
N GLN A 185 -17.73 -2.70 12.49
CA GLN A 185 -16.36 -2.65 13.04
C GLN A 185 -15.58 -1.47 12.43
N ALA A 186 -15.58 -0.33 13.14
CA ALA A 186 -14.96 0.90 12.64
C ALA A 186 -13.42 0.85 12.61
N ASP A 187 -12.80 -0.10 13.30
CA ASP A 187 -11.36 -0.29 13.43
C ASP A 187 -10.77 -1.32 12.45
N ILE A 188 -11.62 -2.07 11.73
CA ILE A 188 -11.18 -3.07 10.75
C ILE A 188 -11.55 -2.61 9.35
N PHE A 189 -10.54 -2.48 8.50
CA PHE A 189 -10.64 -2.03 7.11
C PHE A 189 -10.32 -3.16 6.16
N TYR A 190 -11.00 -3.17 5.00
CA TYR A 190 -10.73 -4.13 3.94
C TYR A 190 -10.81 -3.51 2.56
N VAL A 191 -10.17 -4.17 1.60
CA VAL A 191 -10.28 -3.87 0.17
C VAL A 191 -10.28 -5.16 -0.65
N ASP A 192 -11.14 -5.24 -1.66
CA ASP A 192 -11.08 -6.27 -2.70
C ASP A 192 -10.21 -5.74 -3.85
N MET A 193 -8.98 -6.24 -3.95
CA MET A 193 -8.00 -5.78 -4.94
C MET A 193 -8.29 -6.28 -6.36
N ARG A 194 -9.24 -7.21 -6.53
CA ARG A 194 -9.66 -7.71 -7.86
C ARG A 194 -10.63 -6.75 -8.54
N ASN A 195 -11.27 -5.89 -7.76
CA ASN A 195 -12.24 -4.94 -8.29
C ASN A 195 -11.55 -3.60 -8.58
N PRO A 196 -11.05 -3.39 -9.82
CA PRO A 196 -10.35 -2.16 -10.19
C PRO A 196 -11.25 -0.92 -10.06
N VAL A 197 -12.57 -1.08 -10.01
CA VAL A 197 -13.51 0.03 -9.84
C VAL A 197 -13.38 0.66 -8.45
N MET A 198 -13.18 -0.16 -7.41
CA MET A 198 -12.95 0.36 -6.05
C MET A 198 -11.62 1.09 -5.92
N LEU A 199 -10.57 0.57 -6.57
CA LEU A 199 -9.24 1.19 -6.59
C LEU A 199 -9.14 2.36 -7.59
N LEU A 200 -10.01 2.41 -8.61
CA LEU A 200 -10.03 3.43 -9.65
C LEU A 200 -11.04 4.55 -9.39
N GLN A 201 -12.03 4.36 -8.51
CA GLN A 201 -13.04 5.38 -8.25
C GLN A 201 -12.41 6.67 -7.70
N ASP A 202 -11.44 6.59 -6.80
CA ASP A 202 -10.71 7.77 -6.34
C ASP A 202 -9.79 8.37 -7.41
N ALA A 203 -9.21 7.55 -8.26
CA ALA A 203 -8.43 8.02 -9.40
C ALA A 203 -9.31 8.69 -10.48
N MET A 204 -10.54 8.22 -10.68
CA MET A 204 -11.50 8.81 -11.61
C MET A 204 -12.17 10.08 -11.05
N LEU A 205 -12.40 10.18 -9.74
CA LEU A 205 -12.92 11.40 -9.11
C LEU A 205 -11.94 12.57 -9.17
N CYS A 206 -10.65 12.31 -9.39
CA CYS A 206 -9.64 13.35 -9.63
C CYS A 206 -9.58 13.83 -11.09
N ILE A 207 -10.29 13.18 -12.02
CA ILE A 207 -10.40 13.63 -13.41
C ILE A 207 -11.60 14.58 -13.48
N LYS A 208 -11.38 15.86 -13.16
CA LYS A 208 -12.36 16.89 -13.55
C LYS A 208 -12.53 16.81 -15.07
N PRO A 209 -13.77 16.71 -15.58
CA PRO A 209 -13.98 16.83 -17.01
C PRO A 209 -13.42 18.17 -17.50
N PRO A 210 -12.84 18.21 -18.71
CA PRO A 210 -12.39 19.48 -19.28
C PRO A 210 -13.58 20.44 -19.27
N HIS A 211 -13.36 21.64 -18.73
CA HIS A 211 -14.34 22.71 -18.78
C HIS A 211 -14.81 22.84 -20.22
N GLN A 212 -16.07 22.54 -20.49
CA GLN A 212 -16.75 23.04 -21.66
C GLN A 212 -16.86 24.55 -21.47
N SER A 213 -15.98 25.27 -22.13
CA SER A 213 -16.11 26.73 -22.29
C SER A 213 -17.31 26.98 -23.20
N ALA A 214 -18.30 27.61 -22.65
CA ALA A 214 -19.40 28.18 -23.41
C ALA A 214 -18.89 29.35 -24.25
#